data_e756356e137df802fd5e612a6ef95d58
#
_entry.id   e756356e137df802fd5e612a6ef95d58
#
_cell.length_a   1.000
_cell.length_b   1.000
_cell.length_c   1.000
_cell.angle_alpha   90.00
_cell.angle_beta   90.00
_cell.angle_gamma   90.00
#
_symmetry.space_group_name_H-M   'P 1'
#
loop_
_entity.id
_entity.type
_entity.pdbx_description
1 polymer ?
#
loop_
_entity_poly.entity_id
_entity_poly.type
_entity_poly.pdbx_seq_one_letter_code
_entity_poly.pdbx_strand_id
1 'polypeptide(L)'
;MLLGALFLLAITDSLAQTIPDDNTVAIIRANYLYQFSNYNDWPAENKKGPFVVGVVGNSDVFDIMVSKYASKPIGSQLLKVIGANEVLTAPHVHVLFIDRSKKAELAKYTREFRGVSTLIVTNWEGALAQGAHINFLSIDGSIRFEMNKTGMLESAITPGIKILQWAIQ
;
A
#
# COMPACT_ATOMS: atom_id res chain seq x y z
N MET A 1 -23.11 51.42 -42.76
CA MET A 1 -22.26 51.14 -41.62
C MET A 1 -22.68 49.81 -41.07
N LEU A 2 -21.95 48.77 -41.43
CA LEU A 2 -22.13 47.38 -40.84
C LEU A 2 -21.09 47.19 -39.73
N LEU A 3 -21.56 47.07 -38.49
CA LEU A 3 -20.72 46.62 -37.37
C LEU A 3 -20.68 45.10 -37.38
N GLY A 4 -19.53 44.51 -37.69
CA GLY A 4 -19.24 43.10 -37.53
C GLY A 4 -18.88 42.79 -36.09
N ALA A 5 -19.72 42.04 -35.39
CA ALA A 5 -19.40 41.51 -34.06
C ALA A 5 -18.52 40.26 -34.20
N LEU A 6 -17.27 40.39 -33.77
CA LEU A 6 -16.32 39.29 -33.70
C LEU A 6 -16.59 38.45 -32.42
N PHE A 7 -17.17 37.25 -32.56
CA PHE A 7 -17.36 36.31 -31.44
C PHE A 7 -16.06 35.54 -31.23
N LEU A 8 -15.31 35.87 -30.16
CA LEU A 8 -14.20 35.07 -29.71
C LEU A 8 -14.75 33.82 -29.01
N LEU A 9 -14.67 32.66 -29.66
CA LEU A 9 -14.84 31.36 -28.97
C LEU A 9 -13.61 31.11 -28.08
N ALA A 10 -13.77 31.23 -26.78
CA ALA A 10 -12.80 30.74 -25.82
C ALA A 10 -12.91 29.18 -25.76
N ILE A 11 -11.93 28.49 -26.34
CA ILE A 11 -11.80 27.06 -26.18
C ILE A 11 -11.22 26.83 -24.78
N THR A 12 -12.07 26.45 -23.84
CA THR A 12 -11.59 25.93 -22.52
C THR A 12 -11.16 24.49 -22.71
N ASP A 13 -9.85 24.26 -22.86
CA ASP A 13 -9.27 22.93 -22.74
C ASP A 13 -9.51 22.45 -21.29
N SER A 14 -10.57 21.67 -21.10
CA SER A 14 -10.79 20.89 -19.89
C SER A 14 -9.76 19.75 -19.89
N LEU A 15 -8.70 19.92 -19.11
CA LEU A 15 -7.78 18.83 -18.78
C LEU A 15 -8.58 17.80 -17.97
N ALA A 16 -9.21 16.85 -18.66
CA ALA A 16 -9.79 15.67 -18.04
C ALA A 16 -8.67 14.89 -17.38
N GLN A 17 -8.55 14.95 -16.04
CA GLN A 17 -7.70 14.07 -15.29
C GLN A 17 -8.18 12.64 -15.53
N THR A 18 -7.41 11.86 -16.28
CA THR A 18 -7.67 10.43 -16.50
C THR A 18 -7.49 9.70 -15.19
N ILE A 19 -8.57 9.13 -14.65
CA ILE A 19 -8.50 8.20 -13.51
C ILE A 19 -7.69 6.98 -13.99
N PRO A 20 -6.61 6.59 -13.28
CA PRO A 20 -5.82 5.42 -13.67
C PRO A 20 -6.70 4.16 -13.74
N ASP A 21 -6.48 3.30 -14.74
CA ASP A 21 -7.14 2.02 -14.81
C ASP A 21 -6.73 1.08 -13.63
N ASP A 22 -7.51 0.04 -13.38
CA ASP A 22 -7.30 -0.85 -12.24
C ASP A 22 -5.92 -1.53 -12.27
N ASN A 23 -5.38 -1.84 -13.45
CA ASN A 23 -4.06 -2.44 -13.60
C ASN A 23 -2.96 -1.43 -13.21
N THR A 24 -3.06 -0.18 -13.66
CA THR A 24 -2.14 0.90 -13.26
C THR A 24 -2.17 1.12 -11.74
N VAL A 25 -3.35 1.10 -11.13
CA VAL A 25 -3.51 1.21 -9.67
C VAL A 25 -2.85 0.03 -8.95
N ALA A 26 -3.00 -1.20 -9.45
CA ALA A 26 -2.37 -2.38 -8.89
C ALA A 26 -0.84 -2.31 -8.97
N ILE A 27 -0.29 -1.85 -10.10
CA ILE A 27 1.15 -1.62 -10.29
C ILE A 27 1.69 -0.61 -9.27
N ILE A 28 1.00 0.50 -9.07
CA ILE A 28 1.41 1.54 -8.13
C ILE A 28 1.39 1.00 -6.69
N ARG A 29 0.33 0.27 -6.29
CA ARG A 29 0.22 -0.35 -4.96
C ARG A 29 1.33 -1.37 -4.73
N ALA A 30 1.57 -2.27 -5.68
CA ALA A 30 2.65 -3.26 -5.58
C ALA A 30 4.03 -2.58 -5.45
N ASN A 31 4.28 -1.49 -6.20
CA ASN A 31 5.49 -0.72 -6.04
C ASN A 31 5.62 -0.11 -4.62
N TYR A 32 4.56 0.48 -4.08
CA TYR A 32 4.57 1.00 -2.72
C TYR A 32 4.81 -0.10 -1.67
N LEU A 33 4.18 -1.28 -1.81
CA LEU A 33 4.42 -2.41 -0.90
C LEU A 33 5.91 -2.82 -0.90
N TYR A 34 6.55 -2.84 -2.07
CA TYR A 34 7.99 -3.09 -2.17
C TYR A 34 8.81 -1.95 -1.53
N GLN A 35 8.42 -0.68 -1.71
CA GLN A 35 9.09 0.46 -1.07
C GLN A 35 8.90 0.44 0.46
N PHE A 36 7.71 0.10 0.95
CA PHE A 36 7.48 -0.08 2.38
C PHE A 36 8.36 -1.17 2.97
N SER A 37 8.59 -2.25 2.23
CA SER A 37 9.50 -3.32 2.62
C SER A 37 10.96 -2.86 2.72
N ASN A 38 11.40 -1.92 1.88
CA ASN A 38 12.78 -1.45 1.83
C ASN A 38 13.09 -0.29 2.79
N TYR A 39 12.09 0.56 3.06
CA TYR A 39 12.33 1.83 3.76
C TYR A 39 11.79 1.88 5.19
N ASN A 40 11.15 0.83 5.67
CA ASN A 40 10.87 0.66 7.09
C ASN A 40 11.89 -0.30 7.71
N ASP A 41 12.01 -0.28 9.02
CA ASP A 41 12.91 -1.17 9.75
C ASP A 41 12.14 -2.07 10.71
N TRP A 42 12.53 -3.34 10.75
CA TRP A 42 11.97 -4.39 11.60
C TRP A 42 12.94 -4.79 12.69
N PRO A 43 12.47 -5.37 13.81
CA PRO A 43 13.34 -5.93 14.85
C PRO A 43 14.32 -6.96 14.30
N ALA A 44 15.47 -7.10 14.96
CA ALA A 44 16.56 -7.98 14.50
C ALA A 44 16.13 -9.45 14.37
N GLU A 45 15.24 -9.91 15.24
CA GLU A 45 14.67 -11.27 15.19
C GLU A 45 13.88 -11.54 13.92
N ASN A 46 13.28 -10.52 13.31
CA ASN A 46 12.52 -10.61 12.06
C ASN A 46 13.39 -10.47 10.80
N LYS A 47 14.70 -10.22 10.94
CA LYS A 47 15.65 -10.12 9.81
C LYS A 47 16.28 -11.47 9.44
N LYS A 48 15.60 -12.56 9.73
CA LYS A 48 16.04 -13.95 9.45
C LYS A 48 15.07 -14.63 8.48
N GLY A 49 15.60 -15.47 7.58
CA GLY A 49 14.80 -16.16 6.58
C GLY A 49 14.26 -15.19 5.50
N PRO A 50 13.17 -15.53 4.80
CA PRO A 50 12.60 -14.69 3.76
C PRO A 50 11.89 -13.47 4.35
N PHE A 51 11.93 -12.34 3.61
CA PHE A 51 11.04 -11.20 3.88
C PHE A 51 9.67 -11.49 3.27
N VAL A 52 8.65 -11.66 4.09
CA VAL A 52 7.33 -12.13 3.63
C VAL A 52 6.36 -10.97 3.45
N VAL A 53 5.77 -10.87 2.26
CA VAL A 53 4.66 -9.98 1.93
C VAL A 53 3.41 -10.80 1.65
N GLY A 54 2.38 -10.60 2.46
CA GLY A 54 1.06 -11.22 2.28
C GLY A 54 0.13 -10.30 1.49
N VAL A 55 -0.64 -10.86 0.56
CA VAL A 55 -1.67 -10.14 -0.22
C VAL A 55 -3.01 -10.84 -0.06
N VAL A 56 -4.02 -10.10 0.40
CA VAL A 56 -5.37 -10.60 0.67
C VAL A 56 -6.39 -9.81 -0.13
N GLY A 57 -7.13 -10.49 -1.00
CA GLY A 57 -8.31 -9.95 -1.69
C GLY A 57 -8.03 -9.21 -2.99
N ASN A 58 -6.78 -9.14 -3.48
CA ASN A 58 -6.47 -8.51 -4.77
C ASN A 58 -5.49 -9.37 -5.58
N SER A 59 -5.97 -10.04 -6.61
CA SER A 59 -5.18 -10.90 -7.48
C SER A 59 -4.14 -10.12 -8.29
N ASP A 60 -4.49 -8.95 -8.82
CA ASP A 60 -3.60 -8.17 -9.68
C ASP A 60 -2.37 -7.67 -8.89
N VAL A 61 -2.58 -7.16 -7.67
CA VAL A 61 -1.47 -6.79 -6.78
C VAL A 61 -0.62 -8.02 -6.45
N PHE A 62 -1.25 -9.17 -6.18
CA PHE A 62 -0.53 -10.42 -5.90
C PHE A 62 0.34 -10.84 -7.08
N ASP A 63 -0.21 -10.90 -8.29
CA ASP A 63 0.47 -11.33 -9.50
C ASP A 63 1.63 -10.40 -9.87
N ILE A 64 1.44 -9.08 -9.70
CA ILE A 64 2.51 -8.09 -9.89
C ILE A 64 3.60 -8.25 -8.84
N MET A 65 3.25 -8.46 -7.57
CA MET A 65 4.22 -8.71 -6.51
C MET A 65 5.04 -9.97 -6.79
N VAL A 66 4.40 -11.05 -7.23
CA VAL A 66 5.09 -12.30 -7.60
C VAL A 66 5.99 -12.10 -8.81
N SER A 67 5.46 -11.56 -9.92
CA SER A 67 6.20 -11.47 -11.18
C SER A 67 7.35 -10.45 -11.12
N LYS A 68 7.17 -9.34 -10.41
CA LYS A 68 8.11 -8.21 -10.45
C LYS A 68 9.04 -8.15 -9.24
N TYR A 69 8.61 -8.63 -8.07
CA TYR A 69 9.33 -8.41 -6.82
C TYR A 69 9.72 -9.68 -6.07
N ALA A 70 9.13 -10.84 -6.35
CA ALA A 70 9.56 -12.09 -5.72
C ALA A 70 11.07 -12.32 -5.93
N SER A 71 11.74 -12.81 -4.89
CA SER A 71 13.19 -13.04 -4.84
C SER A 71 14.06 -11.79 -4.94
N LYS A 72 13.49 -10.57 -4.96
CA LYS A 72 14.30 -9.36 -4.82
C LYS A 72 14.80 -9.20 -3.39
N PRO A 73 16.00 -8.64 -3.19
CA PRO A 73 16.56 -8.45 -1.87
C PRO A 73 15.82 -7.33 -1.11
N ILE A 74 15.54 -7.58 0.16
CA ILE A 74 15.16 -6.61 1.18
C ILE A 74 16.22 -6.71 2.27
N GLY A 75 17.19 -5.80 2.25
CA GLY A 75 18.38 -5.96 3.07
C GLY A 75 19.10 -7.29 2.77
N SER A 76 19.27 -8.15 3.77
CA SER A 76 19.85 -9.50 3.62
C SER A 76 18.85 -10.62 3.32
N GLN A 77 17.55 -10.30 3.27
CA GLN A 77 16.46 -11.27 3.07
C GLN A 77 15.99 -11.25 1.62
N LEU A 78 15.49 -12.38 1.11
CA LEU A 78 14.82 -12.44 -0.20
C LEU A 78 13.32 -12.32 0.00
N LEU A 79 12.67 -11.48 -0.81
CA LEU A 79 11.23 -11.26 -0.74
C LEU A 79 10.47 -12.51 -1.20
N LYS A 80 9.55 -12.97 -0.35
CA LYS A 80 8.58 -14.02 -0.64
C LYS A 80 7.17 -13.41 -0.61
N VAL A 81 6.37 -13.68 -1.64
CA VAL A 81 4.96 -13.26 -1.71
C VAL A 81 4.08 -14.46 -1.36
N ILE A 82 3.09 -14.25 -0.50
CA ILE A 82 2.10 -15.27 -0.12
C ILE A 82 0.67 -14.75 -0.26
N GLY A 83 -0.25 -15.66 -0.56
CA GLY A 83 -1.69 -15.36 -0.65
C GLY A 83 -2.43 -15.54 0.68
N ALA A 84 -3.74 -15.20 0.67
CA ALA A 84 -4.61 -15.23 1.85
C ALA A 84 -4.60 -16.57 2.62
N ASN A 85 -4.49 -17.70 1.91
CA ASN A 85 -4.50 -19.03 2.51
C ASN A 85 -3.27 -19.35 3.36
N GLU A 86 -2.15 -18.64 3.13
CA GLU A 86 -0.88 -18.87 3.80
C GLU A 86 -0.61 -17.85 4.92
N VAL A 87 -1.28 -16.69 4.90
CA VAL A 87 -0.98 -15.54 5.79
C VAL A 87 -1.03 -15.94 7.27
N LEU A 88 -2.02 -16.73 7.68
CA LEU A 88 -2.20 -17.11 9.10
C LEU A 88 -1.33 -18.32 9.52
N THR A 89 -0.73 -19.01 8.58
CA THR A 89 0.12 -20.19 8.85
C THR A 89 1.61 -19.92 8.62
N ALA A 90 1.94 -18.78 8.02
CA ALA A 90 3.33 -18.37 7.83
C ALA A 90 4.01 -18.09 9.18
N PRO A 91 5.30 -18.48 9.35
CA PRO A 91 6.04 -18.23 10.59
C PRO A 91 6.11 -16.75 10.97
N HIS A 92 6.18 -15.86 9.98
CA HIS A 92 6.13 -14.42 10.13
C HIS A 92 5.70 -13.76 8.81
N VAL A 93 4.93 -12.68 8.90
CA VAL A 93 4.54 -11.82 7.77
C VAL A 93 5.01 -10.41 8.10
N HIS A 94 5.89 -9.84 7.26
CA HIS A 94 6.44 -8.49 7.49
C HIS A 94 5.49 -7.39 7.02
N VAL A 95 4.91 -7.57 5.83
CA VAL A 95 3.91 -6.65 5.27
C VAL A 95 2.67 -7.43 4.88
N LEU A 96 1.52 -7.00 5.33
CA LEU A 96 0.22 -7.59 4.99
C LEU A 96 -0.66 -6.54 4.30
N PHE A 97 -0.88 -6.71 3.00
CA PHE A 97 -1.85 -5.91 2.28
C PHE A 97 -3.22 -6.59 2.29
N ILE A 98 -4.23 -5.85 2.75
CA ILE A 98 -5.63 -6.29 2.76
C ILE A 98 -6.41 -5.34 1.84
N ASP A 99 -6.97 -5.87 0.77
CA ASP A 99 -7.78 -5.11 -0.17
C ASP A 99 -9.17 -4.81 0.42
N ARG A 100 -9.77 -3.70 -0.04
CA ARG A 100 -11.14 -3.28 0.35
C ARG A 100 -12.20 -4.37 0.18
N SER A 101 -12.03 -5.27 -0.78
CA SER A 101 -12.92 -6.42 -0.98
C SER A 101 -12.95 -7.36 0.23
N LYS A 102 -11.93 -7.29 1.09
CA LYS A 102 -11.77 -8.06 2.34
C LYS A 102 -11.83 -7.19 3.60
N LYS A 103 -12.40 -5.99 3.49
CA LYS A 103 -12.56 -5.04 4.60
C LYS A 103 -13.15 -5.67 5.87
N ALA A 104 -14.13 -6.56 5.73
CA ALA A 104 -14.76 -7.24 6.86
C ALA A 104 -13.79 -8.17 7.65
N GLU A 105 -12.68 -8.57 7.03
CA GLU A 105 -11.68 -9.44 7.67
C GLU A 105 -10.59 -8.66 8.42
N LEU A 106 -10.53 -7.33 8.34
CA LEU A 106 -9.47 -6.53 8.98
C LEU A 106 -9.38 -6.81 10.48
N ALA A 107 -10.50 -6.85 11.21
CA ALA A 107 -10.51 -7.12 12.63
C ALA A 107 -9.92 -8.48 13.02
N LYS A 108 -10.03 -9.49 12.14
CA LYS A 108 -9.38 -10.78 12.30
C LYS A 108 -7.86 -10.65 12.22
N TYR A 109 -7.34 -9.97 11.19
CA TYR A 109 -5.90 -9.80 10.98
C TYR A 109 -5.27 -8.88 12.03
N THR A 110 -5.91 -7.76 12.40
CA THR A 110 -5.39 -6.86 13.44
C THR A 110 -5.31 -7.55 14.81
N ARG A 111 -6.21 -8.48 15.10
CA ARG A 111 -6.18 -9.29 16.34
C ARG A 111 -5.06 -10.33 16.27
N GLU A 112 -4.93 -11.03 15.16
CA GLU A 112 -3.92 -12.11 14.98
C GLU A 112 -2.49 -11.56 15.01
N PHE A 113 -2.26 -10.41 14.38
CA PHE A 113 -0.94 -9.77 14.32
C PHE A 113 -0.69 -8.74 15.42
N ARG A 114 -1.54 -8.70 16.48
CA ARG A 114 -1.32 -7.82 17.62
C ARG A 114 -0.02 -8.18 18.36
N GLY A 115 0.89 -7.20 18.53
CA GLY A 115 2.18 -7.41 19.16
C GLY A 115 3.19 -8.17 18.29
N VAL A 116 2.83 -8.43 17.03
CA VAL A 116 3.73 -8.96 16.00
C VAL A 116 4.14 -7.80 15.09
N SER A 117 5.41 -7.77 14.68
CA SER A 117 5.96 -6.71 13.82
C SER A 117 5.51 -6.89 12.36
N THR A 118 4.18 -6.83 12.14
CA THR A 118 3.56 -6.92 10.83
C THR A 118 2.98 -5.57 10.44
N LEU A 119 3.45 -5.00 9.32
CA LEU A 119 2.92 -3.76 8.74
C LEU A 119 1.60 -4.05 8.02
N ILE A 120 0.47 -3.66 8.59
CA ILE A 120 -0.85 -3.82 7.97
C ILE A 120 -1.13 -2.63 7.06
N VAL A 121 -1.34 -2.92 5.77
CA VAL A 121 -1.61 -1.94 4.70
C VAL A 121 -2.99 -2.19 4.12
N THR A 122 -3.76 -1.13 3.88
CA THR A 122 -5.16 -1.20 3.41
C THR A 122 -5.41 -0.18 2.28
N ASN A 123 -6.63 -0.16 1.72
CA ASN A 123 -7.01 0.78 0.65
C ASN A 123 -8.48 1.25 0.72
N TRP A 124 -8.98 1.56 1.92
CA TRP A 124 -10.32 2.15 2.11
C TRP A 124 -10.34 3.16 3.25
N GLU A 125 -11.25 4.10 3.18
CA GLU A 125 -11.40 5.18 4.14
C GLU A 125 -11.68 4.66 5.57
N GLY A 126 -11.02 5.27 6.57
CA GLY A 126 -11.20 4.94 7.98
C GLY A 126 -10.47 3.69 8.46
N ALA A 127 -9.64 3.06 7.63
CA ALA A 127 -8.93 1.83 7.99
C ALA A 127 -7.89 2.04 9.10
N LEU A 128 -7.25 3.22 9.18
CA LEU A 128 -6.28 3.52 10.26
C LEU A 128 -6.93 3.47 11.64
N ALA A 129 -8.15 3.99 11.77
CA ALA A 129 -8.92 3.93 13.03
C ALA A 129 -9.32 2.49 13.42
N GLN A 130 -9.26 1.55 12.47
CA GLN A 130 -9.56 0.13 12.67
C GLN A 130 -8.30 -0.73 12.87
N GLY A 131 -7.12 -0.11 13.01
CA GLY A 131 -5.86 -0.78 13.31
C GLY A 131 -4.94 -1.04 12.11
N ALA A 132 -5.23 -0.47 10.93
CA ALA A 132 -4.25 -0.45 9.85
C ALA A 132 -3.11 0.53 10.19
N HIS A 133 -1.91 0.24 9.68
CA HIS A 133 -0.74 1.10 9.85
C HIS A 133 -0.55 2.09 8.70
N ILE A 134 -0.83 1.65 7.47
CA ILE A 134 -0.80 2.46 6.25
C ILE A 134 -2.10 2.22 5.50
N ASN A 135 -2.65 3.28 4.91
CA ASN A 135 -3.85 3.18 4.09
C ASN A 135 -3.69 3.95 2.78
N PHE A 136 -3.91 3.27 1.65
CA PHE A 136 -3.93 3.90 0.34
C PHE A 136 -5.20 4.67 0.12
N LEU A 137 -5.05 5.87 -0.44
CA LEU A 137 -6.13 6.77 -0.85
C LEU A 137 -5.98 7.13 -2.31
N SER A 138 -7.10 7.39 -2.97
CA SER A 138 -7.12 8.01 -4.30
C SER A 138 -7.46 9.49 -4.14
N ILE A 139 -6.52 10.37 -4.46
CA ILE A 139 -6.67 11.82 -4.36
C ILE A 139 -6.31 12.41 -5.72
N ASP A 140 -7.25 13.12 -6.33
CA ASP A 140 -7.07 13.76 -7.64
C ASP A 140 -6.47 12.81 -8.71
N GLY A 141 -7.00 11.57 -8.78
CA GLY A 141 -6.54 10.55 -9.72
C GLY A 141 -5.17 9.94 -9.39
N SER A 142 -4.55 10.33 -8.29
CA SER A 142 -3.25 9.79 -7.84
C SER A 142 -3.40 8.88 -6.63
N ILE A 143 -2.64 7.79 -6.57
CA ILE A 143 -2.55 6.96 -5.38
C ILE A 143 -1.58 7.60 -4.40
N ARG A 144 -2.09 7.93 -3.23
CA ARG A 144 -1.37 8.43 -2.06
C ARG A 144 -1.55 7.48 -0.90
N PHE A 145 -0.92 7.74 0.23
CA PHE A 145 -1.18 6.99 1.45
C PHE A 145 -1.10 7.88 2.69
N GLU A 146 -1.90 7.53 3.66
CA GLU A 146 -1.86 8.03 5.03
C GLU A 146 -1.25 6.97 5.94
N MET A 147 -0.75 7.35 7.13
CA MET A 147 -0.10 6.40 8.03
C MET A 147 -0.40 6.68 9.50
N ASN A 148 -0.46 5.63 10.29
CA ASN A 148 -0.47 5.66 11.75
C ASN A 148 0.94 5.37 12.28
N LYS A 149 1.76 6.42 12.40
CA LYS A 149 3.14 6.31 12.90
C LYS A 149 3.20 5.70 14.31
N THR A 150 2.28 6.10 15.20
CA THR A 150 2.22 5.57 16.57
C THR A 150 1.96 4.07 16.56
N GLY A 151 0.95 3.60 15.79
CA GLY A 151 0.65 2.18 15.66
C GLY A 151 1.81 1.36 15.07
N MET A 152 2.56 1.92 14.11
CA MET A 152 3.77 1.27 13.60
C MET A 152 4.83 1.08 14.69
N LEU A 153 5.11 2.12 15.48
CA LEU A 153 6.08 2.05 16.59
C LEU A 153 5.62 1.10 17.69
N GLU A 154 4.33 1.06 18.03
CA GLU A 154 3.74 0.10 18.96
C GLU A 154 3.87 -1.35 18.47
N SER A 155 3.92 -1.55 17.15
CA SER A 155 4.20 -2.84 16.50
C SER A 155 5.70 -3.08 16.28
N ALA A 156 6.58 -2.31 16.92
CA ALA A 156 8.03 -2.36 16.79
C ALA A 156 8.54 -2.19 15.33
N ILE A 157 7.80 -1.48 14.49
CA ILE A 157 8.20 -1.13 13.12
C ILE A 157 8.61 0.33 13.10
N THR A 158 9.86 0.62 12.74
CA THR A 158 10.34 2.00 12.64
C THR A 158 10.15 2.53 11.22
N PRO A 159 9.30 3.55 11.01
CA PRO A 159 9.12 4.14 9.70
C PRO A 159 10.37 4.92 9.27
N GLY A 160 10.85 4.64 8.07
CA GLY A 160 11.99 5.35 7.50
C GLY A 160 11.63 6.77 7.04
N ILE A 161 12.64 7.63 6.96
CA ILE A 161 12.47 9.05 6.60
C ILE A 161 11.71 9.23 5.28
N LYS A 162 11.98 8.42 4.26
CA LYS A 162 11.30 8.48 2.96
C LYS A 162 9.81 8.21 3.10
N ILE A 163 9.43 7.21 3.91
CA ILE A 163 8.02 6.87 4.12
C ILE A 163 7.31 8.02 4.82
N LEU A 164 7.94 8.63 5.83
CA LEU A 164 7.41 9.80 6.53
C LEU A 164 7.22 11.02 5.62
N GLN A 165 8.12 11.21 4.63
CA GLN A 165 8.05 12.32 3.67
C GLN A 165 6.97 12.11 2.59
N TRP A 166 6.67 10.86 2.22
CA TRP A 166 5.71 10.54 1.16
C TRP A 166 4.28 10.43 1.67
N ALA A 167 4.09 10.15 2.97
CA ALA A 167 2.77 10.10 3.57
C ALA A 167 2.10 11.47 3.51
N ILE A 168 0.81 11.48 3.22
CA ILE A 168 -0.01 12.68 3.41
C ILE A 168 -0.18 12.94 4.90
N GLN A 169 -0.20 14.23 5.25
CA GLN A 169 -0.40 14.68 6.63
C GLN A 169 -1.85 15.12 6.85
#